data_ced5140e0b0e0cea9cab00036a49fe90
#
_entry.id   ced5140e0b0e0cea9cab00036a49fe90
#
_cell.length_a   1.000
_cell.length_b   1.000
_cell.length_c   1.000
_cell.angle_alpha   90.00
_cell.angle_beta   90.00
_cell.angle_gamma   90.00
#
_symmetry.space_group_name_H-M   'P 1'
#
loop_
_entity.id
_entity.type
_entity.pdbx_description
1 polymer ?
#
loop_
_entity_poly.entity_id
_entity_poly.type
_entity_poly.pdbx_seq_one_letter_code
_entity_poly.pdbx_strand_id
1 'polypeptide(L)'
;DNPSHEVVAEAKFKLEKSTLDVTTGEGYAQAKEGKFGTADTTFIGGAEKATGTDGTATFAGLKPGYYKLVQTKAPVGLSPAKDSYILVPLTDPNTGTYMDTIHVYPKSTDAGTVIKKDITPETSLVTKGSTMEFQIDASIRTLATGHKFDKFVVTDTPITGLEINGEKGKVTKVEIVDTADATVAAETLVDNDFQVTDGASENVQKKVVTLTDTGLEKVSAKQGKFLRVTIQATVAADVSEKVSNSASNTNKADDETSDTEVSTPGGDQTPTTPMGKLKILNFKTNTTEALTGAKFKVFLCEGTEGVTGNALSIEGKDEFAANEVVGPLRALSTKKLCVKQTVAPRGYELNPAATQVTFDEAAIKAAQKADADKAVIATVYNSATSEFTSKLPLTGGLGIVLFVLAGAGLLTTAYSRARKDA
;
A
#
# COMPACT_ATOMS: atom_id res chain seq x y z
N ASP A 1 -19.07 2.92 -38.46
CA ASP A 1 -18.06 3.75 -37.79
C ASP A 1 -17.20 2.83 -36.94
N ASN A 2 -15.94 2.71 -37.32
CA ASN A 2 -14.97 1.95 -36.56
C ASN A 2 -14.66 2.73 -35.26
N PRO A 3 -14.97 2.19 -34.07
CA PRO A 3 -14.53 2.85 -32.85
C PRO A 3 -13.01 2.98 -32.90
N SER A 4 -12.48 4.11 -32.43
CA SER A 4 -11.05 4.42 -32.36
C SER A 4 -10.32 3.52 -31.35
N HIS A 5 -10.30 2.23 -31.62
CA HIS A 5 -9.61 1.24 -30.82
C HIS A 5 -8.43 0.67 -31.62
N GLU A 6 -7.38 0.33 -30.90
CA GLU A 6 -6.23 -0.34 -31.48
C GLU A 6 -6.65 -1.70 -32.07
N VAL A 7 -6.26 -1.95 -33.31
CA VAL A 7 -6.54 -3.24 -33.99
C VAL A 7 -5.56 -4.28 -33.47
N VAL A 8 -6.07 -5.49 -33.24
CA VAL A 8 -5.31 -6.59 -32.65
C VAL A 8 -5.19 -7.72 -33.66
N ALA A 9 -3.96 -8.00 -34.09
CA ALA A 9 -3.62 -9.13 -34.95
C ALA A 9 -3.46 -10.43 -34.13
N GLU A 10 -3.53 -11.57 -34.82
CA GLU A 10 -3.29 -12.92 -34.28
C GLU A 10 -4.27 -13.38 -33.20
N ALA A 11 -5.32 -12.64 -32.92
CA ALA A 11 -6.43 -13.12 -32.12
C ALA A 11 -7.17 -14.24 -32.89
N LYS A 12 -7.49 -15.36 -32.23
CA LYS A 12 -8.19 -16.45 -32.86
C LYS A 12 -9.63 -16.53 -32.41
N PHE A 13 -10.50 -16.78 -33.34
CA PHE A 13 -11.94 -16.88 -33.13
C PHE A 13 -12.50 -18.13 -33.77
N LYS A 14 -13.44 -18.74 -33.07
CA LYS A 14 -14.27 -19.85 -33.55
C LYS A 14 -15.74 -19.43 -33.55
N LEU A 15 -16.51 -19.86 -34.57
CA LEU A 15 -17.93 -19.63 -34.62
C LEU A 15 -18.67 -20.93 -34.36
N GLU A 16 -19.55 -20.96 -33.40
CA GLU A 16 -20.45 -22.09 -33.11
C GLU A 16 -21.87 -21.75 -33.53
N LYS A 17 -22.58 -22.68 -34.13
CA LYS A 17 -23.99 -22.53 -34.49
C LYS A 17 -24.86 -23.22 -33.44
N SER A 18 -25.92 -22.56 -32.98
CA SER A 18 -26.90 -23.15 -32.07
C SER A 18 -27.80 -24.15 -32.79
N THR A 19 -28.25 -25.16 -32.06
CA THR A 19 -29.34 -26.06 -32.51
C THR A 19 -30.73 -25.43 -32.39
N LEU A 20 -30.86 -24.22 -31.79
CA LEU A 20 -32.14 -23.51 -31.72
C LEU A 20 -32.63 -23.14 -33.09
N ASP A 21 -33.89 -23.52 -33.41
CA ASP A 21 -34.57 -23.10 -34.64
C ASP A 21 -35.16 -21.70 -34.45
N VAL A 22 -34.41 -20.70 -34.86
CA VAL A 22 -34.79 -19.28 -34.76
C VAL A 22 -35.85 -18.84 -35.74
N THR A 23 -36.32 -19.76 -36.61
CA THR A 23 -37.47 -19.53 -37.48
C THR A 23 -38.79 -19.76 -36.75
N THR A 24 -38.76 -20.42 -35.59
CA THR A 24 -39.89 -20.60 -34.69
C THR A 24 -39.99 -19.49 -33.68
N GLY A 25 -41.22 -19.17 -33.22
CA GLY A 25 -41.42 -18.16 -32.19
C GLY A 25 -40.73 -18.50 -30.87
N GLU A 26 -40.68 -19.80 -30.51
CA GLU A 26 -40.02 -20.27 -29.28
C GLU A 26 -38.50 -20.15 -29.39
N GLY A 27 -37.90 -20.66 -30.47
CA GLY A 27 -36.45 -20.59 -30.67
C GLY A 27 -35.95 -19.15 -30.79
N TYR A 28 -36.73 -18.27 -31.46
CA TYR A 28 -36.42 -16.83 -31.52
C TYR A 28 -36.49 -16.17 -30.16
N ALA A 29 -37.49 -16.48 -29.32
CA ALA A 29 -37.61 -15.94 -27.98
C ALA A 29 -36.44 -16.35 -27.11
N GLN A 30 -36.00 -17.61 -27.17
CA GLN A 30 -34.84 -18.09 -26.42
C GLN A 30 -33.54 -17.39 -26.88
N ALA A 31 -33.32 -17.22 -28.16
CA ALA A 31 -32.18 -16.49 -28.70
C ALA A 31 -32.18 -15.02 -28.27
N LYS A 32 -33.32 -14.35 -28.22
CA LYS A 32 -33.49 -12.99 -27.74
C LYS A 32 -33.17 -12.84 -26.25
N GLU A 33 -33.40 -13.87 -25.44
CA GLU A 33 -33.01 -13.94 -24.03
C GLU A 33 -31.52 -14.28 -23.85
N GLY A 34 -30.75 -14.44 -24.92
CA GLY A 34 -29.33 -14.81 -24.87
C GLY A 34 -29.05 -16.28 -24.55
N LYS A 35 -30.07 -17.13 -24.61
CA LYS A 35 -29.96 -18.59 -24.42
C LYS A 35 -29.41 -19.22 -25.69
N PHE A 36 -28.19 -19.77 -25.64
CA PHE A 36 -27.58 -20.40 -26.82
C PHE A 36 -28.11 -21.83 -27.09
N GLY A 37 -28.54 -22.54 -26.06
CA GLY A 37 -28.87 -23.95 -26.13
C GLY A 37 -27.61 -24.82 -26.32
N THR A 38 -27.66 -25.80 -27.22
CA THR A 38 -26.52 -26.66 -27.55
C THR A 38 -25.89 -26.26 -28.87
N ALA A 39 -24.58 -26.51 -29.03
CA ALA A 39 -23.91 -26.33 -30.32
C ALA A 39 -24.29 -27.40 -31.32
N ASP A 40 -24.54 -27.00 -32.58
CA ASP A 40 -24.75 -27.89 -33.73
C ASP A 40 -23.39 -28.49 -34.12
N THR A 41 -23.19 -29.77 -33.80
CA THR A 41 -21.95 -30.50 -34.09
C THR A 41 -21.74 -30.77 -35.59
N THR A 42 -22.76 -30.57 -36.40
CA THR A 42 -22.67 -30.74 -37.86
C THR A 42 -22.26 -29.47 -38.60
N PHE A 43 -22.19 -28.34 -37.89
CA PHE A 43 -21.76 -27.05 -38.43
C PHE A 43 -20.26 -26.99 -38.66
N ILE A 44 -19.83 -26.93 -39.91
CA ILE A 44 -18.42 -26.92 -40.34
C ILE A 44 -17.90 -25.53 -40.71
N GLY A 45 -18.79 -24.53 -40.85
CA GLY A 45 -18.45 -23.18 -41.31
C GLY A 45 -17.76 -22.30 -40.23
N GLY A 46 -17.63 -22.81 -39.02
CA GLY A 46 -17.11 -22.08 -37.86
C GLY A 46 -15.66 -22.42 -37.45
N ALA A 47 -14.87 -23.03 -38.35
CA ALA A 47 -13.47 -23.37 -38.08
C ALA A 47 -12.69 -22.14 -37.59
N GLU A 48 -11.77 -22.35 -36.65
CA GLU A 48 -10.95 -21.31 -36.08
C GLU A 48 -10.24 -20.46 -37.14
N LYS A 49 -10.29 -19.14 -36.97
CA LYS A 49 -9.60 -18.17 -37.82
C LYS A 49 -8.86 -17.14 -36.96
N ALA A 50 -7.66 -16.78 -37.41
CA ALA A 50 -6.89 -15.70 -36.81
C ALA A 50 -7.24 -14.36 -37.48
N THR A 51 -7.18 -13.27 -36.70
CA THR A 51 -7.22 -11.92 -37.26
C THR A 51 -5.93 -11.62 -38.01
N GLY A 52 -6.07 -10.97 -39.17
CA GLY A 52 -4.94 -10.45 -39.92
C GLY A 52 -4.32 -9.20 -39.31
N THR A 53 -3.35 -8.60 -40.00
CA THR A 53 -2.71 -7.35 -39.61
C THR A 53 -3.66 -6.14 -39.57
N ASP A 54 -4.80 -6.27 -40.28
CA ASP A 54 -5.91 -5.31 -40.27
C ASP A 54 -6.89 -5.55 -39.09
N GLY A 55 -6.62 -6.54 -38.23
CA GLY A 55 -7.46 -6.90 -37.10
C GLY A 55 -8.75 -7.61 -37.47
N THR A 56 -8.92 -8.14 -38.73
CA THR A 56 -10.17 -8.77 -39.17
C THR A 56 -10.05 -10.28 -39.32
N ALA A 57 -11.12 -10.99 -38.97
CA ALA A 57 -11.32 -12.39 -39.28
C ALA A 57 -12.74 -12.56 -39.88
N THR A 58 -12.88 -13.18 -41.06
CA THR A 58 -14.15 -13.26 -41.78
C THR A 58 -14.70 -14.69 -41.82
N PHE A 59 -15.94 -14.89 -41.39
CA PHE A 59 -16.71 -16.12 -41.54
C PHE A 59 -17.76 -15.88 -42.63
N ALA A 60 -17.64 -16.56 -43.75
CA ALA A 60 -18.49 -16.35 -44.92
C ALA A 60 -19.46 -17.51 -45.14
N GLY A 61 -20.57 -17.26 -45.92
CA GLY A 61 -21.53 -18.28 -46.31
C GLY A 61 -22.38 -18.81 -45.15
N LEU A 62 -22.60 -18.01 -44.11
CA LEU A 62 -23.41 -18.40 -42.96
C LEU A 62 -24.88 -18.52 -43.36
N LYS A 63 -25.50 -19.63 -42.99
CA LYS A 63 -26.97 -19.86 -43.17
C LYS A 63 -27.73 -19.17 -42.03
N PRO A 64 -29.03 -18.88 -42.21
CA PRO A 64 -29.86 -18.39 -41.12
C PRO A 64 -29.72 -19.27 -39.86
N GLY A 65 -29.57 -18.62 -38.72
CA GLY A 65 -29.37 -19.31 -37.44
C GLY A 65 -28.86 -18.39 -36.34
N TYR A 66 -28.69 -18.96 -35.15
CA TYR A 66 -28.12 -18.29 -33.98
C TYR A 66 -26.70 -18.78 -33.78
N TYR A 67 -25.77 -17.85 -33.66
CA TYR A 67 -24.35 -18.14 -33.63
C TYR A 67 -23.72 -17.56 -32.36
N LYS A 68 -22.67 -18.22 -31.86
CA LYS A 68 -21.81 -17.77 -30.77
C LYS A 68 -20.38 -17.63 -31.31
N LEU A 69 -19.84 -16.43 -31.27
CA LEU A 69 -18.44 -16.13 -31.56
C LEU A 69 -17.65 -16.26 -30.30
N VAL A 70 -16.69 -17.17 -30.27
CA VAL A 70 -15.80 -17.45 -29.13
C VAL A 70 -14.38 -17.04 -29.52
N GLN A 71 -13.75 -16.23 -28.70
CA GLN A 71 -12.31 -15.98 -28.83
C GLN A 71 -11.53 -17.14 -28.20
N THR A 72 -10.93 -17.97 -29.05
CA THR A 72 -10.19 -19.17 -28.63
C THR A 72 -8.76 -18.84 -28.22
N LYS A 73 -8.21 -17.72 -28.71
CA LYS A 73 -6.90 -17.21 -28.32
C LYS A 73 -6.88 -15.69 -28.31
N ALA A 74 -6.50 -15.10 -27.21
CA ALA A 74 -6.16 -13.68 -27.12
C ALA A 74 -4.68 -13.48 -27.50
N PRO A 75 -4.29 -12.33 -28.02
CA PRO A 75 -2.89 -11.96 -28.13
C PRO A 75 -2.20 -11.90 -26.78
N VAL A 76 -0.89 -12.08 -26.79
CA VAL A 76 -0.08 -11.99 -25.57
C VAL A 76 -0.32 -10.67 -24.85
N GLY A 77 -0.49 -10.71 -23.54
CA GLY A 77 -0.78 -9.53 -22.74
C GLY A 77 -2.25 -9.15 -22.65
N LEU A 78 -3.15 -9.87 -23.31
CA LEU A 78 -4.59 -9.60 -23.25
C LEU A 78 -5.37 -10.80 -22.71
N SER A 79 -6.50 -10.51 -22.08
CA SER A 79 -7.55 -11.50 -21.77
C SER A 79 -8.56 -11.58 -22.91
N PRO A 80 -9.11 -12.77 -23.22
CA PRO A 80 -10.06 -12.94 -24.31
C PRO A 80 -11.35 -12.15 -24.07
N ALA A 81 -11.93 -11.69 -25.16
CA ALA A 81 -13.25 -11.09 -25.15
C ALA A 81 -14.30 -12.09 -24.68
N LYS A 82 -15.38 -11.59 -24.09
CA LYS A 82 -16.57 -12.41 -23.80
C LYS A 82 -17.22 -12.90 -25.10
N ASP A 83 -17.83 -14.07 -25.02
CA ASP A 83 -18.59 -14.61 -26.11
C ASP A 83 -19.62 -13.62 -26.65
N SER A 84 -19.70 -13.50 -27.98
CA SER A 84 -20.67 -12.66 -28.66
C SER A 84 -21.72 -13.51 -29.35
N TYR A 85 -22.97 -13.17 -29.19
CA TYR A 85 -24.10 -13.91 -29.77
C TYR A 85 -24.69 -13.14 -30.95
N ILE A 86 -24.91 -13.83 -32.08
CA ILE A 86 -25.22 -13.21 -33.34
C ILE A 86 -26.40 -13.97 -33.99
N LEU A 87 -27.45 -13.24 -34.32
CA LEU A 87 -28.56 -13.77 -35.12
C LEU A 87 -28.30 -13.47 -36.59
N VAL A 88 -28.36 -14.47 -37.46
CA VAL A 88 -28.20 -14.33 -38.91
C VAL A 88 -29.48 -14.79 -39.60
N PRO A 89 -30.04 -14.01 -40.53
CA PRO A 89 -29.65 -12.67 -40.93
C PRO A 89 -30.02 -11.60 -39.89
N LEU A 90 -29.27 -10.53 -39.85
CA LEU A 90 -29.62 -9.33 -39.12
C LEU A 90 -30.25 -8.33 -40.06
N THR A 91 -31.28 -7.63 -39.60
CA THR A 91 -31.97 -6.58 -40.37
C THR A 91 -31.38 -5.21 -40.02
N ASP A 92 -31.05 -4.43 -41.02
CA ASP A 92 -30.68 -3.03 -40.84
C ASP A 92 -31.91 -2.25 -40.36
N PRO A 93 -31.87 -1.64 -39.18
CA PRO A 93 -33.00 -0.91 -38.61
C PRO A 93 -33.40 0.34 -39.41
N ASN A 94 -32.51 0.88 -40.25
CA ASN A 94 -32.77 2.07 -41.04
C ASN A 94 -33.44 1.76 -42.38
N THR A 95 -33.08 0.65 -42.99
CA THR A 95 -33.54 0.27 -44.34
C THR A 95 -34.59 -0.85 -44.34
N GLY A 96 -34.65 -1.61 -43.22
CA GLY A 96 -35.52 -2.79 -43.14
C GLY A 96 -35.08 -3.98 -44.01
N THR A 97 -33.91 -3.91 -44.64
CA THR A 97 -33.32 -4.97 -45.46
C THR A 97 -32.35 -5.84 -44.68
N TYR A 98 -32.11 -7.06 -45.14
CA TYR A 98 -31.11 -7.93 -44.55
C TYR A 98 -29.69 -7.38 -44.80
N MET A 99 -28.84 -7.45 -43.78
CA MET A 99 -27.44 -7.09 -43.91
C MET A 99 -26.66 -8.23 -44.57
N ASP A 100 -25.90 -7.92 -45.61
CA ASP A 100 -24.99 -8.86 -46.26
C ASP A 100 -23.75 -9.16 -45.43
N THR A 101 -23.36 -8.21 -44.60
CA THR A 101 -22.20 -8.33 -43.71
C THR A 101 -22.55 -7.79 -42.33
N ILE A 102 -22.27 -8.60 -41.31
CA ILE A 102 -22.45 -8.23 -39.89
C ILE A 102 -21.06 -8.04 -39.29
N HIS A 103 -20.79 -6.86 -38.77
CA HIS A 103 -19.55 -6.56 -38.07
C HIS A 103 -19.72 -6.77 -36.58
N VAL A 104 -18.81 -7.57 -35.98
CA VAL A 104 -18.75 -7.79 -34.53
C VAL A 104 -17.39 -7.31 -34.03
N TYR A 105 -17.38 -6.60 -32.93
CA TYR A 105 -16.18 -6.02 -32.33
C TYR A 105 -15.92 -6.60 -30.91
N PRO A 106 -15.38 -7.83 -30.85
CA PRO A 106 -15.01 -8.41 -29.56
C PRO A 106 -13.93 -7.56 -28.90
N LYS A 107 -14.08 -7.28 -27.59
CA LYS A 107 -13.13 -6.48 -26.84
C LYS A 107 -12.31 -7.37 -25.93
N SER A 108 -11.08 -7.65 -26.34
CA SER A 108 -10.06 -8.17 -25.41
C SER A 108 -9.71 -7.09 -24.38
N THR A 109 -9.46 -7.50 -23.17
CA THR A 109 -9.08 -6.59 -22.06
C THR A 109 -7.62 -6.80 -21.69
N ASP A 110 -7.02 -5.82 -21.04
CA ASP A 110 -5.65 -5.93 -20.54
C ASP A 110 -5.47 -7.17 -19.67
N ALA A 111 -4.26 -7.72 -19.68
CA ALA A 111 -3.91 -8.95 -18.95
C ALA A 111 -3.94 -8.82 -17.42
N GLY A 112 -4.45 -7.72 -16.94
CA GLY A 112 -4.70 -7.50 -15.52
C GLY A 112 -3.85 -6.39 -14.91
N THR A 113 -3.82 -6.35 -13.60
CA THR A 113 -3.15 -5.33 -12.80
C THR A 113 -2.32 -5.97 -11.70
N VAL A 114 -1.28 -5.26 -11.26
CA VAL A 114 -0.58 -5.54 -10.01
C VAL A 114 -0.75 -4.33 -9.11
N ILE A 115 -1.38 -4.55 -7.96
CA ILE A 115 -1.60 -3.52 -6.94
C ILE A 115 -0.69 -3.83 -5.77
N LYS A 116 0.02 -2.84 -5.27
CA LYS A 116 0.85 -2.96 -4.08
C LYS A 116 0.46 -1.94 -3.04
N LYS A 117 0.38 -2.36 -1.78
CA LYS A 117 0.02 -1.51 -0.63
C LYS A 117 1.01 -1.72 0.50
N ASP A 118 1.40 -0.65 1.20
CA ASP A 118 1.98 -0.71 2.54
C ASP A 118 0.85 -1.02 3.53
N ILE A 119 0.94 -2.14 4.19
CA ILE A 119 -0.03 -2.60 5.21
C ILE A 119 0.59 -2.61 6.61
N THR A 120 1.79 -2.06 6.78
CA THR A 120 2.41 -1.90 8.09
C THR A 120 1.48 -1.11 9.00
N PRO A 121 1.14 -1.62 10.21
CA PRO A 121 0.24 -0.90 11.10
C PRO A 121 0.66 0.55 11.30
N GLU A 122 -0.26 1.48 11.13
CA GLU A 122 0.02 2.92 11.24
C GLU A 122 0.50 3.34 12.64
N THR A 123 0.17 2.54 13.66
CA THR A 123 0.64 2.74 15.04
C THR A 123 2.06 2.27 15.27
N SER A 124 2.65 1.52 14.34
CA SER A 124 4.01 1.02 14.46
C SER A 124 5.02 2.13 14.20
N LEU A 125 5.97 2.28 15.12
CA LEU A 125 7.15 3.10 14.87
C LEU A 125 8.01 2.42 13.80
N VAL A 126 8.21 3.09 12.68
CA VAL A 126 9.06 2.63 11.59
C VAL A 126 10.27 3.56 11.45
N THR A 127 11.44 2.99 11.59
CA THR A 127 12.76 3.65 11.45
C THR A 127 13.73 2.68 10.79
N LYS A 128 15.00 3.05 10.67
CA LYS A 128 16.03 2.14 10.14
C LYS A 128 16.05 0.80 10.85
N GLY A 129 16.13 -0.29 10.10
CA GLY A 129 16.12 -1.65 10.61
C GLY A 129 14.73 -2.18 11.02
N SER A 130 13.69 -1.36 10.98
CA SER A 130 12.32 -1.82 11.23
C SER A 130 11.80 -2.67 10.09
N THR A 131 10.90 -3.59 10.42
CA THR A 131 10.17 -4.39 9.42
C THR A 131 8.93 -3.63 8.97
N MET A 132 8.72 -3.56 7.66
CA MET A 132 7.49 -3.10 7.02
C MET A 132 6.80 -4.27 6.34
N GLU A 133 5.47 -4.24 6.27
CA GLU A 133 4.67 -5.23 5.57
C GLU A 133 4.02 -4.63 4.33
N PHE A 134 4.06 -5.41 3.25
CA PHE A 134 3.46 -5.05 1.97
C PHE A 134 2.52 -6.15 1.50
N GLN A 135 1.43 -5.75 0.89
CA GLN A 135 0.51 -6.62 0.18
C GLN A 135 0.65 -6.39 -1.31
N ILE A 136 0.78 -7.46 -2.07
CA ILE A 136 0.82 -7.45 -3.54
C ILE A 136 -0.37 -8.25 -4.02
N ASP A 137 -1.26 -7.64 -4.77
CA ASP A 137 -2.41 -8.27 -5.40
C ASP A 137 -2.17 -8.33 -6.91
N ALA A 138 -1.86 -9.51 -7.43
CA ALA A 138 -1.66 -9.77 -8.84
C ALA A 138 -2.92 -10.37 -9.45
N SER A 139 -3.47 -9.76 -10.50
CA SER A 139 -4.65 -10.30 -11.19
C SER A 139 -4.38 -11.68 -11.75
N ILE A 140 -5.29 -12.60 -11.53
CA ILE A 140 -5.38 -13.87 -12.25
C ILE A 140 -6.26 -13.61 -13.48
N ARG A 141 -5.62 -13.27 -14.59
CA ARG A 141 -6.36 -12.93 -15.82
C ARG A 141 -7.24 -14.08 -16.31
N THR A 142 -8.24 -13.77 -17.10
CA THR A 142 -9.07 -14.78 -17.74
C THR A 142 -8.32 -15.33 -18.97
N LEU A 143 -8.27 -16.63 -19.11
CA LEU A 143 -7.74 -17.33 -20.27
C LEU A 143 -8.87 -17.77 -21.19
N ALA A 144 -8.55 -18.13 -22.43
CA ALA A 144 -9.50 -18.74 -23.34
C ALA A 144 -9.99 -20.07 -22.75
N THR A 145 -11.21 -20.47 -23.11
CA THR A 145 -11.85 -21.68 -22.59
C THR A 145 -11.00 -22.92 -22.86
N GLY A 146 -10.71 -23.67 -21.81
CA GLY A 146 -9.92 -24.90 -21.87
C GLY A 146 -8.43 -24.73 -21.64
N HIS A 147 -7.94 -23.49 -21.53
CA HIS A 147 -6.53 -23.19 -21.25
C HIS A 147 -6.27 -22.95 -19.76
N LYS A 148 -5.04 -23.19 -19.37
CA LYS A 148 -4.53 -23.03 -17.99
C LYS A 148 -3.23 -22.25 -17.99
N PHE A 149 -2.83 -21.75 -16.81
CA PHE A 149 -1.51 -21.16 -16.66
C PHE A 149 -0.41 -22.22 -16.69
N ASP A 150 0.63 -21.92 -17.44
CA ASP A 150 1.88 -22.68 -17.51
C ASP A 150 2.98 -22.00 -16.68
N LYS A 151 2.78 -20.73 -16.34
CA LYS A 151 3.66 -19.93 -15.49
C LYS A 151 2.87 -18.84 -14.77
N PHE A 152 3.18 -18.66 -13.48
CA PHE A 152 2.67 -17.54 -12.70
C PHE A 152 3.70 -17.17 -11.61
N VAL A 153 4.28 -15.97 -11.72
CA VAL A 153 5.36 -15.51 -10.86
C VAL A 153 5.03 -14.12 -10.36
N VAL A 154 5.12 -13.89 -9.05
CA VAL A 154 5.03 -12.57 -8.43
C VAL A 154 6.40 -12.17 -7.93
N THR A 155 6.87 -11.00 -8.35
CA THR A 155 8.17 -10.45 -7.96
C THR A 155 8.00 -9.17 -7.19
N ASP A 156 8.57 -9.11 -6.00
CA ASP A 156 8.72 -7.89 -5.21
C ASP A 156 10.09 -7.27 -5.49
N THR A 157 10.10 -5.96 -5.81
CA THR A 157 11.32 -5.23 -6.16
C THR A 157 11.36 -3.90 -5.41
N PRO A 158 12.12 -3.78 -4.31
CA PRO A 158 12.39 -2.51 -3.67
C PRO A 158 13.05 -1.52 -4.63
N ILE A 159 12.57 -0.28 -4.62
CA ILE A 159 13.15 0.79 -5.43
C ILE A 159 14.14 1.60 -4.60
N THR A 160 13.78 1.93 -3.36
CA THR A 160 14.65 2.69 -2.45
C THR A 160 14.29 2.44 -0.98
N GLY A 161 15.28 2.47 -0.12
CA GLY A 161 15.15 2.48 1.33
C GLY A 161 14.69 1.17 1.97
N LEU A 162 14.65 0.07 1.22
CA LEU A 162 14.27 -1.25 1.71
C LEU A 162 15.30 -2.31 1.29
N GLU A 163 15.46 -3.31 2.15
CA GLU A 163 16.21 -4.54 1.91
C GLU A 163 15.23 -5.72 1.98
N ILE A 164 15.35 -6.69 1.06
CA ILE A 164 14.40 -7.79 0.96
C ILE A 164 15.05 -9.18 0.81
N ASN A 165 16.34 -9.25 0.49
CA ASN A 165 17.03 -10.53 0.31
C ASN A 165 17.39 -11.20 1.64
N GLY A 166 17.47 -12.51 1.64
CA GLY A 166 17.76 -13.32 2.83
C GLY A 166 16.77 -13.05 3.97
N GLU A 167 17.29 -12.92 5.18
CA GLU A 167 16.51 -12.66 6.40
C GLU A 167 15.87 -11.25 6.45
N LYS A 168 16.23 -10.35 5.52
CA LYS A 168 15.69 -9.00 5.44
C LYS A 168 14.28 -8.94 4.85
N GLY A 169 13.87 -10.00 4.13
CA GLY A 169 12.56 -10.10 3.53
C GLY A 169 11.98 -11.50 3.67
N LYS A 170 10.69 -11.58 4.02
CA LYS A 170 9.98 -12.83 4.22
C LYS A 170 8.58 -12.78 3.60
N VAL A 171 8.26 -13.76 2.76
CA VAL A 171 6.88 -14.01 2.36
C VAL A 171 6.15 -14.66 3.54
N THR A 172 5.10 -14.03 4.04
CA THR A 172 4.36 -14.50 5.21
C THR A 172 3.07 -15.20 4.83
N LYS A 173 2.50 -14.86 3.65
CA LYS A 173 1.25 -15.43 3.16
C LYS A 173 1.17 -15.39 1.65
N VAL A 174 0.55 -16.42 1.07
CA VAL A 174 0.12 -16.45 -0.33
C VAL A 174 -1.32 -16.95 -0.37
N GLU A 175 -2.22 -16.14 -0.92
CA GLU A 175 -3.67 -16.38 -0.86
C GLU A 175 -4.32 -16.04 -2.20
N ILE A 176 -5.44 -16.69 -2.53
CA ILE A 176 -6.34 -16.25 -3.59
C ILE A 176 -7.49 -15.47 -2.94
N VAL A 177 -7.74 -14.27 -3.43
CA VAL A 177 -8.80 -13.38 -2.94
C VAL A 177 -9.72 -12.96 -4.09
N ASP A 178 -10.99 -12.70 -3.77
CA ASP A 178 -11.99 -12.36 -4.79
C ASP A 178 -11.74 -11.00 -5.44
N THR A 179 -11.28 -10.04 -4.64
CA THR A 179 -10.93 -8.67 -5.08
C THR A 179 -9.71 -8.17 -4.33
N ALA A 180 -9.05 -7.14 -4.85
CA ALA A 180 -7.90 -6.51 -4.19
C ALA A 180 -8.23 -5.86 -2.82
N ASP A 181 -9.51 -5.57 -2.57
CA ASP A 181 -9.96 -5.02 -1.28
C ASP A 181 -10.56 -6.09 -0.33
N ALA A 182 -10.56 -7.36 -0.77
CA ALA A 182 -11.07 -8.45 0.07
C ALA A 182 -10.25 -8.59 1.35
N THR A 183 -10.93 -8.75 2.48
CA THR A 183 -10.31 -8.97 3.80
C THR A 183 -10.23 -10.45 4.18
N VAL A 184 -10.92 -11.30 3.42
CA VAL A 184 -10.97 -12.75 3.63
C VAL A 184 -10.46 -13.46 2.39
N ALA A 185 -9.58 -14.43 2.58
CA ALA A 185 -9.09 -15.28 1.50
C ALA A 185 -10.18 -16.22 1.01
N ALA A 186 -10.29 -16.39 -0.31
CA ALA A 186 -11.08 -17.48 -0.91
C ALA A 186 -10.34 -18.82 -0.79
N GLU A 187 -9.01 -18.78 -0.81
CA GLU A 187 -8.14 -19.95 -0.64
C GLU A 187 -6.75 -19.50 -0.16
N THR A 188 -6.16 -20.21 0.80
CA THR A 188 -4.77 -20.02 1.22
C THR A 188 -3.89 -21.09 0.57
N LEU A 189 -2.81 -20.66 -0.07
CA LEU A 189 -1.82 -21.55 -0.66
C LEU A 189 -0.84 -22.03 0.42
N VAL A 190 -0.36 -23.27 0.27
CA VAL A 190 0.59 -23.91 1.18
C VAL A 190 1.94 -24.12 0.50
N ASP A 191 2.97 -24.50 1.25
CA ASP A 191 4.36 -24.60 0.80
C ASP A 191 4.58 -25.43 -0.49
N ASN A 192 3.70 -26.39 -0.79
CA ASN A 192 3.77 -27.18 -2.02
C ASN A 192 3.22 -26.43 -3.25
N ASP A 193 2.49 -25.34 -3.07
CA ASP A 193 1.85 -24.60 -4.16
C ASP A 193 2.78 -23.53 -4.76
N PHE A 194 3.84 -23.15 -4.05
CA PHE A 194 4.77 -22.12 -4.51
C PHE A 194 6.19 -22.32 -3.94
N GLN A 195 7.14 -21.67 -4.58
CA GLN A 195 8.52 -21.55 -4.13
C GLN A 195 8.87 -20.05 -3.95
N VAL A 196 9.68 -19.75 -2.94
CA VAL A 196 10.19 -18.41 -2.69
C VAL A 196 11.70 -18.39 -2.88
N THR A 197 12.20 -17.49 -3.71
CA THR A 197 13.63 -17.31 -3.95
C THR A 197 14.02 -15.84 -3.92
N ASP A 198 15.29 -15.56 -3.67
CA ASP A 198 15.87 -14.25 -3.88
C ASP A 198 16.25 -14.05 -5.35
N GLY A 199 15.99 -12.87 -5.89
CA GLY A 199 16.34 -12.56 -7.28
C GLY A 199 17.85 -12.39 -7.44
N ALA A 200 18.40 -13.04 -8.46
CA ALA A 200 19.80 -12.93 -8.84
C ALA A 200 19.97 -11.86 -9.92
N SER A 201 20.00 -10.58 -9.58
CA SER A 201 20.32 -9.50 -10.51
C SER A 201 21.34 -8.57 -9.89
N GLU A 202 22.34 -8.16 -10.63
CA GLU A 202 23.40 -7.23 -10.21
C GLU A 202 22.82 -6.02 -9.49
N ASN A 203 23.03 -5.94 -8.17
CA ASN A 203 22.62 -4.83 -7.27
C ASN A 203 21.12 -4.56 -7.10
N VAL A 204 20.21 -5.37 -7.65
CA VAL A 204 18.78 -5.24 -7.42
C VAL A 204 18.27 -6.38 -6.55
N GLN A 205 17.84 -6.04 -5.34
CA GLN A 205 17.21 -7.00 -4.45
C GLN A 205 15.80 -7.33 -4.96
N LYS A 206 15.45 -8.62 -4.96
CA LYS A 206 14.13 -9.10 -5.36
C LYS A 206 13.73 -10.29 -4.51
N LYS A 207 12.44 -10.38 -4.19
CA LYS A 207 11.84 -11.60 -3.67
C LYS A 207 10.86 -12.14 -4.71
N VAL A 208 11.04 -13.39 -5.09
CA VAL A 208 10.30 -14.02 -6.19
C VAL A 208 9.47 -15.17 -5.63
N VAL A 209 8.17 -15.13 -5.88
CA VAL A 209 7.20 -16.19 -5.58
C VAL A 209 6.81 -16.84 -6.89
N THR A 210 7.21 -18.08 -7.10
CA THR A 210 6.90 -18.86 -8.30
C THR A 210 5.91 -19.96 -7.94
N LEU A 211 4.77 -20.02 -8.62
CA LEU A 211 3.82 -21.11 -8.41
C LEU A 211 4.36 -22.42 -9.00
N THR A 212 4.15 -23.50 -8.26
CA THR A 212 4.38 -24.88 -8.72
C THR A 212 3.21 -25.37 -9.56
N ASP A 213 3.27 -26.59 -10.10
CA ASP A 213 2.16 -27.17 -10.85
C ASP A 213 0.85 -27.18 -10.06
N THR A 214 0.89 -27.51 -8.76
CA THR A 214 -0.28 -27.48 -7.87
C THR A 214 -0.82 -26.05 -7.67
N GLY A 215 0.06 -25.08 -7.52
CA GLY A 215 -0.33 -23.67 -7.44
C GLY A 215 -0.92 -23.15 -8.76
N LEU A 216 -0.36 -23.57 -9.90
CA LEU A 216 -0.85 -23.23 -11.24
C LEU A 216 -2.26 -23.79 -11.50
N GLU A 217 -2.54 -25.01 -11.04
CA GLU A 217 -3.90 -25.59 -11.12
C GLU A 217 -4.89 -24.74 -10.30
N LYS A 218 -4.53 -24.30 -9.11
CA LYS A 218 -5.37 -23.47 -8.24
C LYS A 218 -5.70 -22.12 -8.87
N VAL A 219 -4.69 -21.38 -9.36
CA VAL A 219 -4.95 -20.09 -10.01
C VAL A 219 -5.72 -20.26 -11.34
N SER A 220 -5.45 -21.33 -12.08
CA SER A 220 -6.19 -21.61 -13.31
C SER A 220 -7.68 -21.86 -13.05
N ALA A 221 -8.04 -22.45 -11.91
CA ALA A 221 -9.43 -22.63 -11.48
C ALA A 221 -10.09 -21.35 -10.93
N LYS A 222 -9.32 -20.29 -10.69
CA LYS A 222 -9.78 -19.04 -10.04
C LYS A 222 -9.53 -17.80 -10.90
N GLN A 223 -9.65 -17.94 -12.21
CA GLN A 223 -9.52 -16.82 -13.16
C GLN A 223 -10.49 -15.68 -12.81
N GLY A 224 -10.06 -14.45 -13.01
CA GLY A 224 -10.82 -13.23 -12.67
C GLY A 224 -10.68 -12.78 -11.22
N LYS A 225 -9.94 -13.52 -10.38
CA LYS A 225 -9.59 -13.18 -9.01
C LYS A 225 -8.17 -12.61 -8.90
N PHE A 226 -7.62 -12.51 -7.68
CA PHE A 226 -6.27 -12.05 -7.43
C PHE A 226 -5.47 -13.09 -6.64
N LEU A 227 -4.20 -13.25 -7.01
CA LEU A 227 -3.20 -13.86 -6.14
C LEU A 227 -2.61 -12.77 -5.25
N ARG A 228 -2.80 -12.90 -3.94
CA ARG A 228 -2.27 -12.01 -2.91
C ARG A 228 -1.02 -12.60 -2.30
N VAL A 229 0.04 -11.81 -2.30
CA VAL A 229 1.29 -12.11 -1.59
C VAL A 229 1.48 -11.07 -0.50
N THR A 230 1.59 -11.52 0.75
CA THR A 230 1.99 -10.68 1.88
C THR A 230 3.48 -10.89 2.15
N ILE A 231 4.23 -9.81 2.19
CA ILE A 231 5.68 -9.83 2.29
C ILE A 231 6.18 -8.80 3.28
N GLN A 232 7.18 -9.19 4.07
CA GLN A 232 7.93 -8.29 4.94
C GLN A 232 9.22 -7.84 4.24
N ALA A 233 9.62 -6.60 4.48
CA ALA A 233 10.88 -6.02 4.06
C ALA A 233 11.48 -5.21 5.21
N THR A 234 12.81 -5.10 5.27
CA THR A 234 13.52 -4.34 6.30
C THR A 234 13.86 -2.96 5.76
N VAL A 235 13.60 -1.92 6.56
CA VAL A 235 14.04 -0.56 6.24
C VAL A 235 15.56 -0.50 6.26
N ALA A 236 16.14 -0.09 5.14
CA ALA A 236 17.59 -0.07 4.93
C ALA A 236 18.31 0.91 5.89
N ALA A 237 19.55 0.60 6.22
CA ALA A 237 20.35 1.46 7.10
C ALA A 237 20.67 2.85 6.50
N ASP A 238 20.68 2.95 5.17
CA ASP A 238 20.95 4.17 4.41
C ASP A 238 19.68 4.92 4.00
N VAL A 239 18.49 4.47 4.42
CA VAL A 239 17.24 5.18 4.13
C VAL A 239 17.31 6.63 4.61
N SER A 240 16.84 7.56 3.81
CA SER A 240 16.91 8.99 4.12
C SER A 240 15.55 9.69 4.11
N GLU A 241 14.88 9.77 2.97
CA GLU A 241 13.69 10.60 2.78
C GLU A 241 12.41 9.80 2.54
N LYS A 242 12.55 8.58 2.03
CA LYS A 242 11.40 7.73 1.70
C LYS A 242 11.80 6.27 1.58
N VAL A 243 10.82 5.40 1.70
CA VAL A 243 10.86 4.03 1.20
C VAL A 243 9.94 3.93 0.00
N SER A 244 10.31 3.13 -1.00
CA SER A 244 9.47 2.89 -2.17
C SER A 244 9.67 1.47 -2.64
N ASN A 245 8.57 0.82 -3.03
CA ASN A 245 8.56 -0.59 -3.36
C ASN A 245 7.62 -0.87 -4.53
N SER A 246 8.09 -1.64 -5.52
CA SER A 246 7.31 -2.05 -6.68
C SER A 246 7.11 -3.56 -6.71
N ALA A 247 6.23 -4.02 -7.57
CA ALA A 247 6.03 -5.43 -7.81
C ALA A 247 5.64 -5.69 -9.26
N SER A 248 5.87 -6.92 -9.73
CA SER A 248 5.39 -7.39 -11.03
C SER A 248 4.80 -8.78 -10.93
N ASN A 249 3.97 -9.12 -11.91
CA ASN A 249 3.49 -10.45 -12.19
C ASN A 249 3.93 -10.85 -13.59
N THR A 250 4.60 -11.99 -13.69
CA THR A 250 4.93 -12.62 -14.96
C THR A 250 4.10 -13.88 -15.09
N ASN A 251 3.29 -14.00 -16.11
CA ASN A 251 2.46 -15.16 -16.32
C ASN A 251 2.44 -15.60 -17.80
N LYS A 252 2.10 -16.86 -18.04
CA LYS A 252 1.98 -17.46 -19.37
C LYS A 252 0.90 -18.52 -19.36
N ALA A 253 0.06 -18.54 -20.38
CA ALA A 253 -0.88 -19.65 -20.63
C ALA A 253 -0.19 -20.76 -21.43
N ASP A 254 -0.76 -21.97 -21.38
CA ASP A 254 -0.21 -23.16 -22.03
C ASP A 254 -0.23 -23.11 -23.57
N ASP A 255 -1.04 -22.20 -24.15
CA ASP A 255 -1.09 -21.95 -25.59
C ASP A 255 -0.25 -20.72 -26.04
N GLU A 256 0.38 -20.01 -25.10
CA GLU A 256 1.21 -18.84 -25.38
C GLU A 256 2.67 -19.23 -25.59
N THR A 257 3.37 -18.49 -26.45
CA THR A 257 4.79 -18.70 -26.76
C THR A 257 5.72 -17.79 -25.97
N SER A 258 5.19 -16.72 -25.38
CA SER A 258 5.95 -15.73 -24.59
C SER A 258 5.24 -15.38 -23.30
N ASP A 259 6.04 -14.89 -22.35
CA ASP A 259 5.53 -14.41 -21.06
C ASP A 259 4.79 -13.08 -21.23
N THR A 260 3.76 -12.91 -20.43
CA THR A 260 3.10 -11.63 -20.18
C THR A 260 3.61 -11.07 -18.86
N GLU A 261 4.12 -9.85 -18.85
CA GLU A 261 4.55 -9.15 -17.64
C GLU A 261 3.66 -7.93 -17.38
N VAL A 262 3.16 -7.83 -16.14
CA VAL A 262 2.39 -6.70 -15.63
C VAL A 262 3.07 -6.19 -14.36
N SER A 263 3.32 -4.91 -14.29
CA SER A 263 3.98 -4.27 -13.12
C SER A 263 3.05 -3.30 -12.42
N THR A 264 3.36 -2.99 -11.16
CA THR A 264 2.75 -1.85 -10.48
C THR A 264 2.98 -0.60 -11.33
N PRO A 265 1.96 0.25 -11.52
CA PRO A 265 2.13 1.50 -12.25
C PRO A 265 3.29 2.31 -11.68
N GLY A 266 4.11 2.89 -12.56
CA GLY A 266 5.24 3.72 -12.16
C GLY A 266 4.83 5.12 -11.66
N GLY A 267 5.80 5.90 -11.22
CA GLY A 267 5.59 7.27 -10.77
C GLY A 267 4.81 7.35 -9.44
N ASP A 268 3.83 8.25 -9.38
CA ASP A 268 3.05 8.51 -8.16
C ASP A 268 2.16 7.34 -7.72
N GLN A 269 1.97 6.32 -8.56
CA GLN A 269 1.20 5.12 -8.22
C GLN A 269 2.04 4.01 -7.58
N THR A 270 3.37 4.14 -7.57
CA THR A 270 4.23 3.23 -6.81
C THR A 270 4.11 3.55 -5.32
N PRO A 271 3.80 2.56 -4.45
CA PRO A 271 3.73 2.78 -3.02
C PRO A 271 5.00 3.45 -2.51
N THR A 272 4.84 4.65 -1.99
CA THR A 272 5.93 5.46 -1.46
C THR A 272 5.55 5.98 -0.09
N THR A 273 6.32 5.63 0.93
CA THR A 273 6.11 6.05 2.30
C THR A 273 7.19 7.08 2.67
N PRO A 274 6.81 8.35 2.92
CA PRO A 274 7.76 9.38 3.35
C PRO A 274 8.38 9.04 4.70
N MET A 275 9.69 9.29 4.80
CA MET A 275 10.48 9.14 6.01
C MET A 275 11.00 10.53 6.42
N GLY A 276 10.60 11.01 7.59
CA GLY A 276 10.96 12.33 8.10
C GLY A 276 11.99 12.29 9.21
N LYS A 277 12.71 13.39 9.38
CA LYS A 277 13.59 13.63 10.51
C LYS A 277 12.96 14.62 11.47
N LEU A 278 13.28 14.53 12.75
CA LEU A 278 12.91 15.48 13.79
C LEU A 278 14.18 16.18 14.29
N LYS A 279 14.15 17.51 14.44
CA LYS A 279 15.20 18.27 15.11
C LYS A 279 14.60 19.02 16.28
N ILE A 280 15.20 18.89 17.44
CA ILE A 280 14.73 19.53 18.67
C ILE A 280 15.60 20.76 18.95
N LEU A 281 14.99 21.94 18.83
CA LEU A 281 15.64 23.21 19.19
C LEU A 281 15.27 23.59 20.60
N ASN A 282 16.26 24.14 21.34
CA ASN A 282 16.04 24.61 22.67
C ASN A 282 16.49 26.07 22.80
N PHE A 283 15.59 26.95 23.23
CA PHE A 283 15.80 28.37 23.34
C PHE A 283 15.46 28.90 24.73
N LYS A 284 16.07 30.01 25.11
CA LYS A 284 15.66 30.82 26.26
C LYS A 284 14.29 31.44 25.94
N THR A 285 13.39 31.40 26.92
CA THR A 285 12.04 31.96 26.80
C THR A 285 12.05 33.41 26.31
N ASN A 286 11.19 33.71 25.31
CA ASN A 286 11.04 35.02 24.67
C ASN A 286 12.30 35.54 23.95
N THR A 287 13.22 34.69 23.58
CA THR A 287 14.43 35.05 22.82
C THR A 287 14.72 34.03 21.73
N THR A 288 15.69 34.34 20.87
CA THR A 288 16.28 33.40 19.89
C THR A 288 17.63 32.85 20.36
N GLU A 289 17.98 33.03 21.64
CA GLU A 289 19.21 32.51 22.23
C GLU A 289 19.12 31.00 22.39
N ALA A 290 19.93 30.27 21.62
CA ALA A 290 19.99 28.81 21.67
C ALA A 290 20.65 28.33 22.94
N LEU A 291 20.05 27.35 23.60
CA LEU A 291 20.55 26.72 24.83
C LEU A 291 21.13 25.35 24.51
N THR A 292 22.21 24.98 25.20
CA THR A 292 22.90 23.69 25.11
C THR A 292 22.79 22.91 26.41
N GLY A 293 22.99 21.59 26.35
CA GLY A 293 22.98 20.70 27.50
C GLY A 293 21.62 20.16 27.92
N ALA A 294 20.54 20.59 27.27
CA ALA A 294 19.23 20.00 27.46
C ALA A 294 19.16 18.60 26.82
N LYS A 295 18.37 17.72 27.44
CA LYS A 295 18.06 16.40 26.90
C LYS A 295 16.55 16.19 26.85
N PHE A 296 16.10 15.36 25.89
CA PHE A 296 14.70 15.17 25.56
C PHE A 296 14.40 13.71 25.27
N LYS A 297 13.19 13.29 25.57
CA LYS A 297 12.59 12.05 25.09
C LYS A 297 11.44 12.36 24.14
N VAL A 298 11.24 11.49 23.17
CA VAL A 298 10.18 11.61 22.16
C VAL A 298 9.12 10.54 22.44
N PHE A 299 7.85 10.92 22.34
CA PHE A 299 6.69 10.08 22.61
C PHE A 299 5.67 10.24 21.48
N LEU A 300 4.73 9.32 21.42
CA LEU A 300 3.45 9.56 20.72
C LEU A 300 2.60 10.52 21.57
N CYS A 301 1.85 11.41 20.90
CA CYS A 301 0.95 12.31 21.61
C CYS A 301 -0.42 11.64 21.83
N GLU A 302 -1.03 11.95 22.98
CA GLU A 302 -2.42 11.66 23.29
C GLU A 302 -3.17 12.98 23.54
N GLY A 303 -4.23 13.23 22.73
CA GLY A 303 -5.03 14.44 22.84
C GLY A 303 -4.22 15.73 22.64
N THR A 304 -4.51 16.75 23.43
CA THR A 304 -3.90 18.10 23.30
C THR A 304 -2.67 18.31 24.17
N GLU A 305 -2.47 17.56 25.26
CA GLU A 305 -1.39 17.79 26.23
C GLU A 305 -0.70 16.53 26.75
N GLY A 306 -1.26 15.34 26.46
CA GLY A 306 -0.77 14.06 26.98
C GLY A 306 0.33 13.42 26.13
N VAL A 307 1.14 12.58 26.78
CA VAL A 307 2.03 11.63 26.12
C VAL A 307 1.47 10.21 26.29
N THR A 308 1.58 9.38 25.27
CA THR A 308 1.09 8.00 25.32
C THR A 308 2.28 7.04 25.34
N GLY A 309 2.19 6.06 26.22
CA GLY A 309 3.14 4.94 26.27
C GLY A 309 4.54 5.33 26.75
N ASN A 310 5.51 4.50 26.37
CA ASN A 310 6.91 4.69 26.67
C ASN A 310 7.57 5.65 25.68
N ALA A 311 8.73 6.19 26.06
CA ALA A 311 9.58 6.92 25.13
C ALA A 311 9.91 6.06 23.91
N LEU A 312 9.87 6.68 22.75
CA LEU A 312 10.22 6.02 21.50
C LEU A 312 11.72 5.71 21.47
N SER A 313 12.06 4.46 21.19
CA SER A 313 13.44 4.09 20.89
C SER A 313 13.67 4.26 19.39
N ILE A 314 14.51 5.22 19.02
CA ILE A 314 14.81 5.58 17.64
C ILE A 314 16.28 5.28 17.38
N GLU A 315 16.57 4.35 16.48
CA GLU A 315 17.95 3.88 16.24
C GLU A 315 18.69 3.43 17.50
N GLY A 316 17.96 2.81 18.45
CA GLY A 316 18.51 2.33 19.71
C GLY A 316 18.73 3.40 20.80
N LYS A 317 18.34 4.65 20.54
CA LYS A 317 18.35 5.74 21.51
C LYS A 317 16.94 6.11 21.95
N ASP A 318 16.75 6.43 23.21
CA ASP A 318 15.49 6.93 23.79
C ASP A 318 15.63 8.35 24.37
N GLU A 319 16.84 8.94 24.36
CA GLU A 319 17.14 10.29 24.82
C GLU A 319 18.03 11.03 23.82
N PHE A 320 17.68 12.28 23.51
CA PHE A 320 18.29 13.11 22.46
C PHE A 320 18.70 14.45 22.98
N ALA A 321 19.82 14.98 22.50
CA ALA A 321 20.30 16.32 22.86
C ALA A 321 19.58 17.42 22.05
N ALA A 322 19.64 18.66 22.52
CA ALA A 322 19.27 19.81 21.72
C ALA A 322 20.14 19.90 20.46
N ASN A 323 19.53 20.29 19.35
CA ASN A 323 20.09 20.33 17.97
C ASN A 323 20.45 18.99 17.36
N GLU A 324 20.23 17.87 18.03
CA GLU A 324 20.36 16.54 17.42
C GLU A 324 19.26 16.31 16.39
N VAL A 325 19.63 15.75 15.24
CA VAL A 325 18.69 15.32 14.21
C VAL A 325 18.37 13.85 14.45
N VAL A 326 17.10 13.55 14.63
CA VAL A 326 16.56 12.24 15.03
C VAL A 326 15.80 11.60 13.88
N GLY A 327 16.00 10.33 13.64
CA GLY A 327 15.31 9.57 12.60
C GLY A 327 16.23 9.21 11.43
N PRO A 328 15.69 8.75 10.30
CA PRO A 328 14.33 9.00 9.83
C PRO A 328 13.24 8.12 10.47
N LEU A 329 12.03 8.65 10.48
CA LEU A 329 10.82 8.03 10.99
C LEU A 329 9.71 8.11 9.94
N ARG A 330 8.86 7.07 9.86
CA ARG A 330 7.63 7.14 9.05
C ARG A 330 6.66 8.17 9.63
N ALA A 331 5.89 8.85 8.78
CA ALA A 331 4.74 9.64 9.20
C ALA A 331 3.81 8.82 10.09
N LEU A 332 3.24 9.45 11.12
CA LEU A 332 2.42 8.79 12.12
C LEU A 332 0.92 9.01 11.83
N SER A 333 0.10 8.01 12.13
CA SER A 333 -1.37 8.11 12.05
C SER A 333 -1.93 9.16 13.02
N THR A 334 -1.31 9.29 14.21
CA THR A 334 -1.64 10.34 15.19
C THR A 334 -1.26 11.73 14.70
N LYS A 335 -0.47 11.83 13.63
CA LYS A 335 0.05 13.06 13.01
C LYS A 335 0.90 13.94 13.96
N LYS A 336 1.21 13.48 15.18
CA LYS A 336 1.93 14.27 16.19
C LYS A 336 2.93 13.45 16.98
N LEU A 337 4.11 14.07 17.21
CA LEU A 337 5.08 13.65 18.19
C LEU A 337 5.05 14.62 19.38
N CYS A 338 5.30 14.10 20.58
CA CYS A 338 5.46 14.86 21.81
C CYS A 338 6.91 14.78 22.28
N VAL A 339 7.55 15.94 22.38
CA VAL A 339 8.91 16.08 22.91
C VAL A 339 8.83 16.53 24.37
N LYS A 340 9.41 15.74 25.27
CA LYS A 340 9.44 16.05 26.71
C LYS A 340 10.88 16.21 27.18
N GLN A 341 11.15 17.31 27.84
CA GLN A 341 12.48 17.57 28.40
C GLN A 341 12.75 16.66 29.62
N THR A 342 13.92 16.05 29.66
CA THR A 342 14.38 15.17 30.75
C THR A 342 15.48 15.83 31.56
N VAL A 343 16.31 16.69 30.93
CA VAL A 343 17.38 17.46 31.56
C VAL A 343 17.29 18.89 31.07
N ALA A 344 17.23 19.83 32.00
CA ALA A 344 17.30 21.26 31.69
C ALA A 344 18.71 21.71 31.38
N PRO A 345 18.91 22.79 30.58
CA PRO A 345 20.18 23.45 30.45
C PRO A 345 20.67 23.99 31.81
N ARG A 346 21.98 24.08 32.02
CA ARG A 346 22.54 24.63 33.27
C ARG A 346 22.09 26.07 33.49
N GLY A 347 21.48 26.34 34.66
CA GLY A 347 20.96 27.65 35.02
C GLY A 347 19.54 27.94 34.54
N TYR A 348 18.84 26.93 34.04
CA TYR A 348 17.46 27.01 33.56
C TYR A 348 16.57 26.00 34.26
N GLU A 349 15.29 26.31 34.32
CA GLU A 349 14.25 25.44 34.84
C GLU A 349 13.91 24.33 33.86
N LEU A 350 13.57 23.13 34.36
CA LEU A 350 13.01 22.06 33.55
C LEU A 350 11.64 22.49 32.99
N ASN A 351 11.45 22.38 31.69
CA ASN A 351 10.13 22.56 31.10
C ASN A 351 9.31 21.27 31.29
N PRO A 352 8.27 21.28 32.17
CA PRO A 352 7.48 20.10 32.45
C PRO A 352 6.48 19.76 31.32
N ALA A 353 6.15 20.75 30.46
CA ALA A 353 5.18 20.58 29.38
C ALA A 353 5.77 19.77 28.24
N ALA A 354 4.93 18.91 27.65
CA ALA A 354 5.27 18.25 26.41
C ALA A 354 5.06 19.20 25.24
N THR A 355 6.08 19.37 24.40
CA THR A 355 5.96 20.12 23.14
C THR A 355 5.43 19.22 22.07
N GLN A 356 4.26 19.53 21.54
CA GLN A 356 3.67 18.81 20.41
C GLN A 356 4.24 19.33 19.10
N VAL A 357 4.53 18.42 18.19
CA VAL A 357 4.95 18.73 16.82
C VAL A 357 4.17 17.89 15.82
N THR A 358 3.62 18.51 14.79
CA THR A 358 2.98 17.80 13.69
C THR A 358 4.03 17.02 12.91
N PHE A 359 3.81 15.70 12.77
CA PHE A 359 4.73 14.79 12.11
C PHE A 359 3.96 13.88 11.13
N ASP A 360 3.20 14.51 10.26
CA ASP A 360 2.48 13.85 9.17
C ASP A 360 3.25 13.95 7.85
N GLU A 361 2.73 13.31 6.84
CA GLU A 361 3.33 13.29 5.50
C GLU A 361 3.52 14.70 4.92
N ALA A 362 2.57 15.61 5.16
CA ALA A 362 2.66 16.99 4.66
C ALA A 362 3.78 17.77 5.35
N ALA A 363 3.90 17.65 6.68
CA ALA A 363 4.97 18.26 7.47
C ALA A 363 6.35 17.72 7.07
N ILE A 364 6.46 16.40 6.86
CA ILE A 364 7.70 15.76 6.41
C ILE A 364 8.10 16.27 5.03
N LYS A 365 7.18 16.25 4.05
CA LYS A 365 7.46 16.75 2.70
C LYS A 365 7.81 18.24 2.68
N ALA A 366 7.19 19.04 3.53
CA ALA A 366 7.53 20.46 3.66
C ALA A 366 8.94 20.66 4.24
N ALA A 367 9.31 19.93 5.29
CA ALA A 367 10.64 19.97 5.90
C ALA A 367 11.74 19.52 4.91
N GLN A 368 11.48 18.46 4.14
CA GLN A 368 12.42 17.97 3.13
C GLN A 368 12.77 19.02 2.05
N LYS A 369 11.87 19.98 1.80
CA LYS A 369 12.06 21.08 0.83
C LYS A 369 12.66 22.34 1.40
N ALA A 370 12.40 22.63 2.68
CA ALA A 370 12.62 23.96 3.26
C ALA A 370 13.86 24.07 4.17
N ASP A 371 14.34 22.98 4.77
CA ASP A 371 15.43 22.98 5.76
C ASP A 371 16.66 22.24 5.25
N ALA A 372 17.86 22.77 5.59
CA ALA A 372 19.13 22.14 5.28
C ALA A 372 19.28 20.74 5.92
N ASP A 373 18.74 20.53 7.12
CA ASP A 373 18.71 19.25 7.80
C ASP A 373 17.55 18.35 7.34
N LYS A 374 16.62 18.89 6.53
CA LYS A 374 15.40 18.21 6.05
C LYS A 374 14.59 17.63 7.22
N ALA A 375 14.50 18.38 8.32
CA ALA A 375 13.92 17.94 9.58
C ALA A 375 12.70 18.78 9.97
N VAL A 376 11.69 18.12 10.50
CA VAL A 376 10.58 18.78 11.20
C VAL A 376 11.12 19.33 12.53
N ILE A 377 10.80 20.58 12.85
CA ILE A 377 11.36 21.29 14.00
C ILE A 377 10.39 21.22 15.20
N ALA A 378 10.89 20.76 16.34
CA ALA A 378 10.27 20.90 17.65
C ALA A 378 11.03 21.96 18.45
N THR A 379 10.35 23.03 18.88
CA THR A 379 10.99 24.12 19.64
C THR A 379 10.55 24.06 21.10
N VAL A 380 11.53 23.94 22.01
CA VAL A 380 11.32 23.91 23.46
C VAL A 380 11.96 25.16 24.09
N TYR A 381 11.25 25.81 24.99
CA TYR A 381 11.70 27.01 25.67
C TYR A 381 11.97 26.74 27.15
N ASN A 382 13.05 27.35 27.71
CA ASN A 382 13.36 27.29 29.12
C ASN A 382 13.48 28.69 29.71
N SER A 383 12.95 28.89 30.92
CA SER A 383 13.12 30.09 31.73
C SER A 383 14.36 29.98 32.63
N ALA A 384 15.07 31.07 32.79
CA ALA A 384 16.21 31.10 33.72
C ALA A 384 15.74 30.89 35.17
N THR A 385 16.54 30.20 35.99
CA THR A 385 16.22 29.88 37.38
C THR A 385 15.88 31.12 38.21
N SER A 386 16.53 32.27 37.94
CA SER A 386 16.26 33.54 38.60
C SER A 386 14.87 34.12 38.27
N GLU A 387 14.32 33.81 37.09
CA GLU A 387 12.98 34.25 36.68
C GLU A 387 11.88 33.40 37.34
N PHE A 388 12.19 32.13 37.61
CA PHE A 388 11.25 31.21 38.27
C PHE A 388 11.14 31.56 39.77
N THR A 389 12.26 31.77 40.45
CA THR A 389 12.26 32.12 41.88
C THR A 389 11.56 33.44 42.16
N SER A 390 11.57 34.39 41.23
CA SER A 390 10.83 35.66 41.35
C SER A 390 9.31 35.51 41.21
N LYS A 391 8.81 34.41 40.63
CA LYS A 391 7.39 34.11 40.48
C LYS A 391 6.81 33.18 41.53
N LEU A 392 7.68 32.62 42.43
CA LEU A 392 7.19 31.86 43.57
C LEU A 392 6.46 32.82 44.50
N PRO A 393 5.21 32.53 44.91
CA PRO A 393 4.55 33.32 45.95
C PRO A 393 5.47 33.37 47.18
N LEU A 394 5.74 34.54 47.71
CA LEU A 394 6.54 34.77 48.92
C LEU A 394 5.95 34.09 50.19
N THR A 395 5.01 33.17 50.03
CA THR A 395 4.36 32.43 51.10
C THR A 395 5.26 31.51 51.87
N GLY A 396 6.37 31.02 51.27
CA GLY A 396 7.36 30.17 51.98
C GLY A 396 8.28 30.91 52.93
N GLY A 397 8.78 32.09 52.53
CA GLY A 397 9.72 32.85 53.31
C GLY A 397 9.09 33.52 54.53
N LEU A 398 7.95 34.17 54.36
CA LEU A 398 7.20 34.81 55.48
C LEU A 398 6.62 33.75 56.43
N GLY A 399 6.19 32.58 55.94
CA GLY A 399 5.71 31.50 56.80
C GLY A 399 6.80 30.97 57.72
N ILE A 400 8.02 30.74 57.21
CA ILE A 400 9.15 30.27 58.02
C ILE A 400 9.55 31.31 59.06
N VAL A 401 9.60 32.60 58.67
CA VAL A 401 9.91 33.70 59.62
C VAL A 401 8.83 33.78 60.71
N LEU A 402 7.57 33.68 60.39
CA LEU A 402 6.47 33.64 61.34
C LEU A 402 6.55 32.43 62.29
N PHE A 403 6.88 31.24 61.78
CA PHE A 403 7.08 30.06 62.64
C PHE A 403 8.29 30.18 63.56
N VAL A 404 9.39 30.73 63.08
CA VAL A 404 10.59 30.99 63.92
C VAL A 404 10.29 32.04 65.00
N LEU A 405 9.58 33.12 64.64
CA LEU A 405 9.20 34.15 65.62
C LEU A 405 8.18 33.64 66.64
N ALA A 406 7.19 32.84 66.22
CA ALA A 406 6.23 32.19 67.09
C ALA A 406 6.94 31.18 68.04
N GLY A 407 7.82 30.37 67.49
CA GLY A 407 8.63 29.41 68.24
C GLY A 407 9.55 30.11 69.28
N ALA A 408 10.21 31.17 68.93
CA ALA A 408 11.00 31.96 69.85
C ALA A 408 10.14 32.62 70.91
N GLY A 409 8.94 33.11 70.57
CA GLY A 409 7.99 33.70 71.55
C GLY A 409 7.45 32.64 72.53
N LEU A 410 7.23 31.45 72.11
CA LEU A 410 6.79 30.32 72.96
C LEU A 410 7.92 29.87 73.92
N LEU A 411 9.16 29.83 73.44
CA LEU A 411 10.36 29.52 74.27
C LEU A 411 10.65 30.58 75.33
N THR A 412 10.51 31.88 75.01
CA THR A 412 10.69 32.96 75.96
C THR A 412 9.57 32.97 76.99
N THR A 413 8.33 32.68 76.64
CA THR A 413 7.20 32.57 77.58
C THR A 413 7.34 31.34 78.49
N ALA A 414 7.78 30.20 77.95
CA ALA A 414 8.04 28.97 78.75
C ALA A 414 9.21 29.20 79.73
N TYR A 415 10.29 29.86 79.28
CA TYR A 415 11.44 30.20 80.11
C TYR A 415 11.11 31.21 81.25
N SER A 416 10.27 32.22 80.94
CA SER A 416 9.81 33.19 81.93
C SER A 416 8.84 32.59 82.96
N ARG A 417 8.04 31.58 82.60
CA ARG A 417 7.20 30.81 83.55
C ARG A 417 8.06 29.93 84.47
N ALA A 418 9.01 29.19 83.92
CA ALA A 418 9.90 28.34 84.71
C ALA A 418 10.74 29.10 85.70
N ARG A 419 10.98 30.40 85.51
CA ARG A 419 11.72 31.28 86.43
C ARG A 419 10.85 31.91 87.50
N LYS A 420 9.54 31.86 87.41
CA LYS A 420 8.58 32.31 88.42
C LYS A 420 8.20 31.24 89.44
N ASP A 421 8.37 29.96 89.03
CA ASP A 421 8.02 28.79 89.82
C ASP A 421 9.27 28.13 90.49
N ALA A 422 10.46 28.77 90.40
CA ALA A 422 11.72 28.48 91.11
C ALA A 422 12.00 29.62 92.11
#